data_24719f865f7e57bad574c2dff95b4978
#
_entry.id   24719f865f7e57bad574c2dff95b4978
#
_cell.length_a   1.000
_cell.length_b   1.000
_cell.length_c   1.000
_cell.angle_alpha   90.00
_cell.angle_beta   90.00
_cell.angle_gamma   90.00
#
_symmetry.space_group_name_H-M   'P 1'
#
loop_
_entity.id
_entity.type
_entity.pdbx_description
1 polymer ?
#
loop_
_entity_poly.entity_id
_entity_poly.type
_entity_poly.pdbx_seq_one_letter_code
_entity_poly.pdbx_strand_id
1 'polypeptide(L)'
;VENEETATSGPTKPEVALPDGDAPTELTTRDLVVGDGAEAKPGGVVRIHYVGVTFATGKEFDSSWERDEPFKFAVGGGRAVKGLDRGIRGMRVGGRREIVVPPRLGYGKQSPSSLIPAHSTLVFVVDLLSTTT
;
A
#
# COMPACT_ATOMS: atom_id res chain seq x y z
N VAL A 1 11.01 -29.59 9.65
CA VAL A 1 10.82 -28.90 9.50
C VAL A 1 10.63 -27.95 9.13
N GLU A 2 10.51 -28.27 9.12
CA GLU A 2 10.29 -27.42 8.79
C GLU A 2 10.01 -26.36 8.67
N ASN A 3 9.82 -26.31 8.92
CA ASN A 3 9.42 -25.29 8.71
C ASN A 3 9.51 -24.21 8.80
N GLU A 4 9.56 -24.58 9.32
CA GLU A 4 9.88 -23.54 9.42
C GLU A 4 10.18 -22.58 8.73
N GLU A 5 10.45 -22.82 8.37
CA GLU A 5 10.77 -21.94 7.52
C GLU A 5 9.84 -21.08 7.17
N THR A 6 9.05 -21.53 6.97
CA THR A 6 8.00 -20.78 6.62
C THR A 6 7.63 -19.70 7.55
N ALA A 7 7.60 -19.99 8.71
CA ALA A 7 7.19 -19.03 9.67
C ALA A 7 8.02 -17.81 9.68
N THR A 8 9.24 -17.99 9.24
CA THR A 8 10.17 -16.87 9.24
C THR A 8 10.26 -16.19 7.91
N SER A 9 9.50 -16.66 6.94
CA SER A 9 9.62 -16.13 5.60
C SER A 9 9.01 -14.75 5.42
N GLY A 10 8.30 -14.24 6.41
CA GLY A 10 7.69 -12.94 6.32
C GLY A 10 6.31 -12.96 5.70
N PRO A 11 5.77 -11.79 5.37
CA PRO A 11 4.40 -11.70 4.88
C PRO A 11 4.23 -12.30 3.50
N THR A 12 3.02 -12.73 3.20
CA THR A 12 2.65 -13.22 1.88
C THR A 12 1.63 -12.27 1.27
N LYS A 13 1.49 -12.33 -0.05
CA LYS A 13 0.57 -11.45 -0.78
C LYS A 13 -0.84 -11.58 -0.20
N PRO A 14 -1.44 -10.47 0.22
CA PRO A 14 -2.79 -10.48 0.76
C PRO A 14 -3.84 -10.53 -0.33
N GLU A 15 -5.01 -11.06 0.01
CA GLU A 15 -6.20 -10.78 -0.76
C GLU A 15 -6.78 -9.46 -0.26
N VAL A 16 -7.16 -8.59 -1.19
CA VAL A 16 -7.70 -7.29 -0.81
C VAL A 16 -9.20 -7.41 -0.68
N ALA A 17 -9.69 -7.26 0.56
CA ALA A 17 -11.11 -7.18 0.84
C ALA A 17 -11.52 -5.72 0.75
N LEU A 18 -12.46 -5.40 -0.14
CA LEU A 18 -12.91 -4.02 -0.28
C LEU A 18 -13.72 -3.60 0.94
N PRO A 19 -13.54 -2.35 1.40
CA PRO A 19 -14.38 -1.83 2.48
C PRO A 19 -15.84 -1.77 2.04
N ASP A 20 -16.75 -1.92 3.00
CA ASP A 20 -18.17 -1.81 2.74
C ASP A 20 -18.56 -0.34 2.50
N GLY A 21 -19.65 -0.17 1.77
CA GLY A 21 -20.26 1.15 1.59
C GLY A 21 -19.66 1.92 0.44
N ASP A 22 -19.90 3.23 0.45
CA ASP A 22 -19.44 4.12 -0.61
C ASP A 22 -17.95 4.41 -0.47
N ALA A 23 -17.34 4.77 -1.58
CA ALA A 23 -15.93 5.16 -1.56
C ALA A 23 -15.74 6.39 -0.68
N PRO A 24 -14.74 6.39 0.22
CA PRO A 24 -14.45 7.55 1.04
C PRO A 24 -14.04 8.74 0.18
N THR A 25 -14.38 9.94 0.65
CA THR A 25 -13.96 11.18 -0.03
C THR A 25 -12.61 11.67 0.49
N GLU A 26 -12.15 11.13 1.61
CA GLU A 26 -10.88 11.49 2.21
C GLU A 26 -9.96 10.28 2.25
N LEU A 27 -8.67 10.53 2.38
CA LEU A 27 -7.69 9.47 2.60
C LEU A 27 -8.02 8.75 3.91
N THR A 28 -8.18 7.44 3.85
CA THR A 28 -8.42 6.64 5.05
C THR A 28 -7.39 5.53 5.15
N THR A 29 -7.02 5.22 6.38
CA THR A 29 -6.09 4.13 6.64
C THR A 29 -6.65 3.24 7.74
N ARG A 30 -6.32 1.95 7.66
CA ARG A 30 -6.71 0.99 8.68
C ARG A 30 -5.59 -0.03 8.82
N ASP A 31 -5.06 -0.16 10.03
CA ASP A 31 -4.03 -1.16 10.28
C ASP A 31 -4.64 -2.54 10.39
N LEU A 32 -4.20 -3.44 9.53
CA LEU A 32 -4.58 -4.84 9.56
C LEU A 32 -3.66 -5.62 10.49
N VAL A 33 -2.38 -5.24 10.52
CA VAL A 33 -1.40 -5.75 11.46
C VAL A 33 -0.58 -4.54 11.91
N VAL A 34 -0.45 -4.35 13.21
CA VAL A 34 0.40 -3.29 13.75
C VAL A 34 1.80 -3.86 13.93
N GLY A 35 2.77 -3.29 13.23
CA GLY A 35 4.16 -3.70 13.38
C GLY A 35 4.76 -3.18 14.67
N ASP A 36 5.89 -3.74 15.06
CA ASP A 36 6.59 -3.33 16.27
C ASP A 36 7.99 -2.78 15.97
N GLY A 37 8.36 -2.66 14.70
CA GLY A 37 9.65 -2.13 14.31
C GLY A 37 9.68 -0.61 14.19
N ALA A 38 10.67 -0.11 13.47
CA ALA A 38 10.86 1.33 13.29
C ALA A 38 9.69 1.94 12.53
N GLU A 39 9.42 3.20 12.83
CA GLU A 39 8.30 3.93 12.26
C GLU A 39 8.70 4.64 10.97
N ALA A 40 7.85 4.58 9.95
CA ALA A 40 8.05 5.28 8.69
C ALA A 40 7.74 6.77 8.89
N LYS A 41 8.73 7.61 8.58
CA LYS A 41 8.64 9.07 8.77
C LYS A 41 9.02 9.79 7.50
N PRO A 42 8.52 11.02 7.30
CA PRO A 42 8.96 11.83 6.15
C PRO A 42 10.47 11.93 6.10
N GLY A 43 11.03 11.79 4.92
CA GLY A 43 12.48 11.81 4.70
C GLY A 43 13.15 10.46 4.82
N GLY A 44 12.51 9.49 5.46
CA GLY A 44 13.05 8.14 5.54
C GLY A 44 12.84 7.38 4.24
N VAL A 45 13.69 6.39 3.98
CA VAL A 45 13.56 5.52 2.81
C VAL A 45 12.91 4.22 3.26
N VAL A 46 11.82 3.87 2.60
CA VAL A 46 11.06 2.67 2.94
C VAL A 46 11.15 1.65 1.82
N ARG A 47 11.00 0.38 2.20
CA ARG A 47 10.77 -0.71 1.25
C ARG A 47 9.46 -1.36 1.64
N ILE A 48 8.57 -1.48 0.66
CA ILE A 48 7.24 -2.03 0.89
C ILE A 48 6.90 -3.08 -0.15
N HIS A 49 6.09 -4.04 0.25
CA HIS A 49 5.28 -4.80 -0.70
C HIS A 49 3.88 -4.22 -0.69
N TYR A 50 3.23 -4.21 -1.83
CA TYR A 50 1.87 -3.68 -1.91
C TYR A 50 1.06 -4.34 -3.01
N VAL A 51 -0.25 -4.30 -2.82
CA VAL A 51 -1.22 -4.65 -3.85
C VAL A 51 -2.14 -3.46 -3.99
N GLY A 52 -2.40 -3.02 -5.22
CA GLY A 52 -3.36 -1.95 -5.49
C GLY A 52 -4.52 -2.47 -6.33
N VAL A 53 -5.73 -2.14 -5.91
CA VAL A 53 -6.94 -2.47 -6.65
C VAL A 53 -7.78 -1.21 -6.78
N THR A 54 -8.68 -1.18 -7.79
CA THR A 54 -9.65 -0.10 -7.88
C THR A 54 -10.83 -0.40 -6.97
N PHE A 55 -11.31 0.62 -6.26
CA PHE A 55 -12.43 0.46 -5.33
C PHE A 55 -13.68 -0.02 -6.04
N ALA A 56 -13.96 0.52 -7.22
CA ALA A 56 -15.21 0.26 -7.91
C ALA A 56 -15.34 -1.20 -8.40
N THR A 57 -14.23 -1.83 -8.75
CA THR A 57 -14.27 -3.17 -9.35
C THR A 57 -13.54 -4.22 -8.55
N GLY A 58 -12.62 -3.82 -7.67
CA GLY A 58 -11.76 -4.75 -6.94
C GLY A 58 -10.67 -5.35 -7.80
N LYS A 59 -10.52 -4.90 -9.05
CA LYS A 59 -9.50 -5.45 -9.93
C LYS A 59 -8.13 -4.93 -9.58
N GLU A 60 -7.16 -5.83 -9.52
CA GLU A 60 -5.78 -5.49 -9.26
C GLU A 60 -5.19 -4.75 -10.45
N PHE A 61 -4.57 -3.60 -10.20
CA PHE A 61 -3.90 -2.85 -11.26
C PHE A 61 -2.38 -2.87 -11.09
N ASP A 62 -1.88 -3.20 -9.91
CA ASP A 62 -0.45 -3.25 -9.65
C ASP A 62 -0.18 -4.07 -8.41
N SER A 63 0.99 -4.73 -8.38
CA SER A 63 1.42 -5.51 -7.23
C SER A 63 2.92 -5.70 -7.27
N SER A 64 3.59 -5.30 -6.19
CA SER A 64 5.01 -5.59 -6.04
C SER A 64 5.26 -7.07 -5.86
N TRP A 65 4.29 -7.81 -5.33
CA TRP A 65 4.39 -9.25 -5.14
C TRP A 65 4.52 -9.99 -6.47
N GLU A 66 3.81 -9.50 -7.51
CA GLU A 66 3.87 -10.14 -8.83
C GLU A 66 5.22 -9.95 -9.49
N ARG A 67 5.90 -8.84 -9.17
CA ARG A 67 7.24 -8.58 -9.66
C ARG A 67 8.32 -9.23 -8.79
N ASP A 68 7.91 -9.78 -7.65
CA ASP A 68 8.82 -10.34 -6.65
C ASP A 68 9.93 -9.34 -6.28
N GLU A 69 9.54 -8.07 -6.19
CA GLU A 69 10.49 -7.00 -5.91
C GLU A 69 9.82 -5.90 -5.10
N PRO A 70 10.27 -5.67 -3.85
CA PRO A 70 9.73 -4.57 -3.05
C PRO A 70 9.95 -3.22 -3.71
N PHE A 71 9.03 -2.31 -3.46
CA PHE A 71 9.12 -0.94 -3.93
C PHE A 71 9.87 -0.11 -2.89
N LYS A 72 10.94 0.53 -3.32
CA LYS A 72 11.78 1.35 -2.44
C LYS A 72 11.62 2.81 -2.83
N PHE A 73 11.32 3.67 -1.86
CA PHE A 73 11.19 5.09 -2.15
C PHE A 73 11.36 5.91 -0.88
N ALA A 74 11.71 7.20 -1.05
CA ALA A 74 11.79 8.14 0.07
C ALA A 74 10.40 8.70 0.34
N VAL A 75 9.98 8.65 1.61
CA VAL A 75 8.69 9.19 2.04
C VAL A 75 8.74 10.71 1.87
N GLY A 76 7.77 11.23 1.12
CA GLY A 76 7.74 12.65 0.79
C GLY A 76 8.50 13.02 -0.47
N GLY A 77 9.15 12.04 -1.12
CA GLY A 77 9.99 12.30 -2.29
C GLY A 77 9.26 12.37 -3.63
N GLY A 78 7.97 12.11 -3.65
CA GLY A 78 7.18 12.22 -4.89
C GLY A 78 7.24 11.01 -5.81
N ARG A 79 7.83 9.91 -5.38
CA ARG A 79 7.94 8.70 -6.19
C ARG A 79 6.67 7.87 -6.20
N ALA A 80 5.91 7.90 -5.12
CA ALA A 80 4.66 7.19 -5.00
C ALA A 80 3.49 8.16 -5.17
N VAL A 81 2.30 7.66 -5.51
CA VAL A 81 1.12 8.53 -5.54
C VAL A 81 0.93 9.13 -4.16
N LYS A 82 0.38 10.35 -4.14
CA LYS A 82 0.30 11.12 -2.88
C LYS A 82 -0.40 10.37 -1.76
N GLY A 83 -1.49 9.70 -2.08
CA GLY A 83 -2.24 8.97 -1.06
C GLY A 83 -1.46 7.83 -0.46
N LEU A 84 -0.69 7.10 -1.26
CA LEU A 84 0.17 6.04 -0.77
C LEU A 84 1.29 6.61 0.11
N ASP A 85 1.94 7.66 -0.40
CA ASP A 85 3.03 8.32 0.33
C ASP A 85 2.56 8.82 1.69
N ARG A 86 1.40 9.47 1.73
CA ARG A 86 0.86 9.97 3.00
C ARG A 86 0.33 8.85 3.89
N GLY A 87 -0.27 7.84 3.28
CA GLY A 87 -0.92 6.77 4.05
C GLY A 87 0.04 5.87 4.80
N ILE A 88 1.28 5.74 4.32
CA ILE A 88 2.23 4.86 5.00
C ILE A 88 2.92 5.53 6.19
N ARG A 89 2.81 6.85 6.32
CA ARG A 89 3.46 7.55 7.43
C ARG A 89 2.89 7.04 8.74
N GLY A 90 3.77 6.75 9.67
CA GLY A 90 3.36 6.19 10.95
C GLY A 90 3.27 4.68 11.00
N MET A 91 3.38 3.99 9.85
CA MET A 91 3.47 2.53 9.87
C MET A 91 4.78 2.11 10.54
N ARG A 92 4.74 0.94 11.17
CA ARG A 92 5.95 0.35 11.72
C ARG A 92 6.32 -0.89 10.93
N VAL A 93 7.62 -1.16 10.88
CA VAL A 93 8.13 -2.36 10.19
C VAL A 93 7.46 -3.60 10.78
N GLY A 94 7.01 -4.47 9.91
CA GLY A 94 6.24 -5.65 10.28
C GLY A 94 4.74 -5.43 10.20
N GLY A 95 4.29 -4.19 9.97
CA GLY A 95 2.88 -3.87 9.89
C GLY A 95 2.30 -4.06 8.50
N ARG A 96 0.98 -4.18 8.46
CA ARG A 96 0.19 -4.24 7.23
C ARG A 96 -0.94 -3.24 7.36
N ARG A 97 -1.11 -2.38 6.37
CA ARG A 97 -2.11 -1.31 6.41
C ARG A 97 -2.89 -1.24 5.11
N GLU A 98 -4.20 -1.08 5.25
CA GLU A 98 -5.08 -0.77 4.13
C GLU A 98 -5.15 0.74 4.00
N ILE A 99 -4.96 1.25 2.78
CA ILE A 99 -4.98 2.68 2.50
C ILE A 99 -5.96 2.91 1.36
N VAL A 100 -7.03 3.68 1.61
CA VAL A 100 -8.00 4.01 0.59
C VAL A 100 -7.71 5.43 0.12
N VAL A 101 -7.43 5.56 -1.16
CA VAL A 101 -6.92 6.79 -1.76
C VAL A 101 -7.99 7.40 -2.67
N PRO A 102 -8.53 8.58 -2.31
CA PRO A 102 -9.48 9.24 -3.19
C PRO A 102 -8.79 9.72 -4.47
N PRO A 103 -9.55 9.96 -5.56
CA PRO A 103 -8.94 10.30 -6.85
C PRO A 103 -7.96 11.47 -6.80
N ARG A 104 -8.23 12.50 -6.02
CA ARG A 104 -7.36 13.69 -5.98
C ARG A 104 -5.97 13.39 -5.41
N LEU A 105 -5.83 12.31 -4.66
CA LEU A 105 -4.55 11.86 -4.10
C LEU A 105 -3.99 10.66 -4.84
N GLY A 106 -4.69 10.18 -5.86
CA GLY A 106 -4.24 9.14 -6.76
C GLY A 106 -3.92 9.72 -8.13
N TYR A 107 -4.57 9.20 -9.15
CA TYR A 107 -4.32 9.65 -10.53
C TYR A 107 -5.30 10.71 -11.01
N GLY A 108 -6.31 11.05 -10.19
CA GLY A 108 -7.27 12.09 -10.52
C GLY A 108 -8.04 11.77 -11.80
N LYS A 109 -8.07 12.73 -12.71
CA LYS A 109 -8.75 12.57 -14.00
C LYS A 109 -7.94 11.82 -15.02
N GLN A 110 -6.70 11.46 -14.68
CA GLN A 110 -5.84 10.71 -15.59
C GLN A 110 -6.14 9.23 -15.50
N SER A 111 -5.93 8.53 -16.59
CA SER A 111 -6.06 7.09 -16.65
C SER A 111 -4.73 6.53 -17.16
N PRO A 112 -3.78 6.21 -16.25
CA PRO A 112 -2.45 5.77 -16.66
C PRO A 112 -2.45 4.40 -17.33
N SER A 113 -3.52 3.63 -17.15
CA SER A 113 -3.66 2.36 -17.84
C SER A 113 -5.16 2.05 -17.95
N SER A 114 -5.49 1.06 -18.78
CA SER A 114 -6.89 0.64 -18.94
C SER A 114 -7.46 0.03 -17.64
N LEU A 115 -6.58 -0.35 -16.71
CA LEU A 115 -7.01 -0.92 -15.43
C LEU A 115 -7.41 0.14 -14.43
N ILE A 116 -7.09 1.40 -14.68
CA ILE A 116 -7.37 2.51 -13.77
C ILE A 116 -8.17 3.57 -14.51
N PRO A 117 -9.51 3.46 -14.51
CA PRO A 117 -10.34 4.51 -15.13
C PRO A 117 -10.11 5.87 -14.49
N ALA A 118 -10.42 6.92 -15.21
CA ALA A 118 -10.36 8.28 -14.66
C ALA A 118 -11.23 8.37 -13.41
N HIS A 119 -10.80 9.18 -12.46
CA HIS A 119 -11.51 9.42 -11.19
C HIS A 119 -11.68 8.15 -10.35
N SER A 120 -10.70 7.24 -10.39
CA SER A 120 -10.75 6.03 -9.61
C SER A 120 -10.31 6.28 -8.18
N THR A 121 -11.07 5.74 -7.22
CA THR A 121 -10.61 5.55 -5.86
C THR A 121 -9.78 4.27 -5.84
N LEU A 122 -8.64 4.31 -5.19
CA LEU A 122 -7.70 3.19 -5.15
C LEU A 122 -7.64 2.61 -3.75
N VAL A 123 -7.45 1.31 -3.66
CA VAL A 123 -7.24 0.64 -2.38
C VAL A 123 -5.89 -0.06 -2.44
N PHE A 124 -5.01 0.30 -1.52
CA PHE A 124 -3.72 -0.37 -1.39
C PHE A 124 -3.68 -1.16 -0.08
N VAL A 125 -3.09 -2.34 -0.13
CA VAL A 125 -2.69 -3.05 1.09
C VAL A 125 -1.17 -3.12 1.07
N VAL A 126 -0.56 -2.54 2.10
CA VAL A 126 0.87 -2.29 2.16
C VAL A 126 1.49 -3.03 3.34
N ASP A 127 2.60 -3.72 3.06
CA ASP A 127 3.44 -4.31 4.10
C ASP A 127 4.75 -3.51 4.16
N LEU A 128 5.08 -2.99 5.33
CA LEU A 128 6.32 -2.24 5.52
C LEU A 128 7.43 -3.21 5.90
N LEU A 129 8.41 -3.36 5.02
CA LEU A 129 9.48 -4.33 5.20
C LEU A 129 10.70 -3.72 5.90
N SER A 130 11.02 -2.46 5.59
CA SER A 130 12.14 -1.77 6.21
C SER A 130 11.97 -0.28 6.08
N THR A 131 12.62 0.47 6.95
CA THR A 131 12.68 1.93 6.85
C THR A 131 13.99 2.41 7.45
N THR A 132 14.54 3.46 6.86
CA THR A 132 15.66 4.18 7.48
C THR A 132 15.10 5.18 8.48
N THR A 133 15.90 5.55 9.44
CA THR A 133 15.49 6.53 10.44
C THR A 133 16.03 7.91 10.11
#